data_a8d3aa8eb0f9c48d9a7542340695489b
#
_entry.id   a8d3aa8eb0f9c48d9a7542340695489b
#
_cell.length_a   1.000
_cell.length_b   1.000
_cell.length_c   1.000
_cell.angle_alpha   90.00
_cell.angle_beta   90.00
_cell.angle_gamma   90.00
#
_symmetry.space_group_name_H-M   'P 1'
#
loop_
_entity.id
_entity.type
_entity.pdbx_description
1 polymer ?
#
loop_
_entity_poly.entity_id
_entity_poly.type
_entity_poly.pdbx_seq_one_letter_code
_entity_poly.pdbx_strand_id
1 'polypeptide(L)'
;NNNSIYKNHFVYILRKSIRLLSLVSVKSTTFVEYKITRKMKTINTRRTIRKYATREVENELLHRLLAEAERTQTMGNLQFYSVVVTRDDEMKRRLAPAHFCQPMVTEAPVVLTFCADTRRTTKWAECRDANPGFSNFLSFMNGATDALLYCQTFCNLAEEEGLGCCFLGTTVYSPQTIIDVLQLPPLVMPVATITLGWPDETPDLTERLPLEAVMHEEVYHDYTPQLINRFYEEKESLPENRRFVEINNKQTLAQVFTDCRYTKSDNEQMSVTMLETLRKQGFLD
;
A
#
# COMPACT_ATOMS: atom_id res chain seq x y z
N ASN A 1 -4.18 25.27 -41.09
CA ASN A 1 -4.25 26.62 -40.52
C ASN A 1 -4.93 26.70 -39.12
N ASN A 2 -4.86 25.60 -38.34
CA ASN A 2 -5.48 25.61 -37.00
C ASN A 2 -4.49 25.88 -35.84
N ASN A 3 -3.24 26.21 -36.13
CA ASN A 3 -2.22 26.49 -35.09
C ASN A 3 -2.16 27.96 -34.61
N SER A 4 -2.93 28.87 -35.21
CA SER A 4 -2.90 30.30 -34.84
C SER A 4 -3.89 30.65 -33.71
N ILE A 5 -4.98 29.91 -33.56
CA ILE A 5 -6.06 30.24 -32.61
C ILE A 5 -5.66 29.89 -31.18
N TYR A 6 -4.92 28.78 -30.99
CA TYR A 6 -4.49 28.34 -29.64
C TYR A 6 -3.35 29.17 -29.06
N LYS A 7 -2.46 29.72 -29.90
CA LYS A 7 -1.39 30.63 -29.40
C LYS A 7 -1.93 31.95 -28.87
N ASN A 8 -3.00 32.48 -29.48
CA ASN A 8 -3.57 33.76 -29.05
C ASN A 8 -4.38 33.66 -27.75
N HIS A 9 -4.97 32.52 -27.47
CA HIS A 9 -5.73 32.31 -26.22
C HIS A 9 -4.82 32.16 -25.02
N PHE A 10 -3.70 31.49 -25.18
CA PHE A 10 -2.70 31.30 -24.09
C PHE A 10 -2.02 32.61 -23.68
N VAL A 11 -1.70 33.44 -24.64
CA VAL A 11 -1.10 34.77 -24.38
C VAL A 11 -2.11 35.75 -23.74
N TYR A 12 -3.38 35.60 -24.06
CA TYR A 12 -4.45 36.42 -23.45
C TYR A 12 -4.66 36.11 -21.96
N ILE A 13 -4.63 34.84 -21.60
CA ILE A 13 -4.78 34.38 -20.21
C ILE A 13 -3.57 34.82 -19.37
N LEU A 14 -2.34 34.70 -19.91
CA LEU A 14 -1.11 35.15 -19.21
C LEU A 14 -1.09 36.66 -18.99
N ARG A 15 -1.55 37.49 -19.92
CA ARG A 15 -1.61 38.94 -19.75
C ARG A 15 -2.68 39.40 -18.76
N LYS A 16 -3.77 38.65 -18.59
CA LYS A 16 -4.80 38.94 -17.59
C LYS A 16 -4.36 38.60 -16.18
N SER A 17 -3.59 37.53 -15.99
CA SER A 17 -3.01 37.13 -14.70
C SER A 17 -1.92 38.08 -14.22
N ILE A 18 -1.13 38.66 -15.12
CA ILE A 18 -0.07 39.61 -14.77
C ILE A 18 -0.66 41.00 -14.41
N ARG A 19 -1.80 41.40 -14.99
CA ARG A 19 -2.46 42.68 -14.62
C ARG A 19 -3.19 42.65 -13.30
N LEU A 20 -3.59 41.47 -12.78
CA LEU A 20 -4.20 41.33 -11.46
C LEU A 20 -3.18 41.36 -10.32
N LEU A 21 -1.90 41.10 -10.59
CA LEU A 21 -0.81 41.13 -9.61
C LEU A 21 -0.23 42.53 -9.38
N SER A 22 -0.57 43.54 -10.19
CA SER A 22 -0.04 44.91 -10.08
C SER A 22 -0.96 45.90 -9.36
N LEU A 23 -2.10 45.47 -8.82
CA LEU A 23 -3.11 46.35 -8.17
C LEU A 23 -3.36 46.07 -6.69
N VAL A 24 -2.56 45.23 -6.05
CA VAL A 24 -2.64 45.06 -4.59
C VAL A 24 -1.31 45.46 -3.96
N SER A 25 -1.10 46.75 -3.85
CA SER A 25 -0.17 47.33 -2.88
C SER A 25 -0.96 47.39 -1.54
N VAL A 26 -0.77 46.40 -0.68
CA VAL A 26 -1.10 46.54 0.74
C VAL A 26 0.11 46.22 1.57
N LYS A 27 0.42 47.22 2.35
CA LYS A 27 1.49 47.25 3.34
C LYS A 27 1.35 46.13 4.34
N SER A 28 2.50 45.60 4.66
CA SER A 28 2.84 45.08 5.98
C SER A 28 2.42 43.65 6.31
N THR A 29 3.48 42.89 6.56
CA THR A 29 3.69 41.95 7.66
C THR A 29 3.26 40.54 7.44
N THR A 30 4.32 39.73 7.41
CA THR A 30 4.33 38.27 7.63
C THR A 30 3.52 37.45 6.63
N PHE A 31 3.89 37.53 5.38
CA PHE A 31 3.87 36.32 4.58
C PHE A 31 4.97 35.41 5.15
N VAL A 32 4.58 34.54 6.06
CA VAL A 32 5.34 33.32 6.30
C VAL A 32 5.46 32.69 4.92
N GLU A 33 6.64 32.77 4.31
CA GLU A 33 7.01 31.88 3.23
C GLU A 33 6.83 30.46 3.77
N TYR A 34 5.65 29.90 3.53
CA TYR A 34 5.49 28.46 3.55
C TYR A 34 6.35 27.97 2.40
N LYS A 35 7.66 27.87 2.66
CA LYS A 35 8.56 27.11 1.83
C LYS A 35 7.99 25.69 1.82
N ILE A 36 7.22 25.39 0.77
CA ILE A 36 6.90 24.04 0.35
C ILE A 36 8.21 23.37 -0.11
N THR A 37 9.11 23.17 0.81
CA THR A 37 10.15 22.16 0.75
C THR A 37 9.71 21.06 1.70
N ARG A 38 8.51 20.49 1.45
CA ARG A 38 8.18 19.19 1.98
C ARG A 38 9.01 18.19 1.16
N LYS A 39 10.30 18.10 1.44
CA LYS A 39 11.06 16.90 1.12
C LYS A 39 10.31 15.79 1.84
N MET A 40 9.85 14.78 1.11
CA MET A 40 9.36 13.53 1.70
C MET A 40 10.53 12.91 2.46
N LYS A 41 10.74 13.39 3.69
CA LYS A 41 11.86 12.96 4.54
C LYS A 41 11.70 11.52 5.02
N THR A 42 10.46 11.04 5.02
CA THR A 42 10.05 9.78 5.65
C THR A 42 10.40 8.55 4.82
N ILE A 43 10.39 8.61 3.47
CA ILE A 43 10.69 7.43 2.63
C ILE A 43 12.07 6.84 2.92
N ASN A 44 13.10 7.68 3.05
CA ASN A 44 14.46 7.22 3.31
C ASN A 44 14.69 6.71 4.75
N THR A 45 13.80 7.04 5.65
CA THR A 45 13.87 6.65 7.07
C THR A 45 12.72 5.77 7.50
N ARG A 46 11.89 5.29 6.53
CA ARG A 46 10.74 4.46 6.78
C ARG A 46 11.11 3.17 7.49
N ARG A 47 10.39 2.89 8.56
CA ARG A 47 10.51 1.66 9.35
C ARG A 47 9.17 0.97 9.49
N THR A 48 9.18 -0.34 9.58
CA THR A 48 7.97 -1.09 9.94
C THR A 48 7.78 -1.03 11.45
N ILE A 49 6.69 -0.43 11.90
CA ILE A 49 6.35 -0.28 13.32
C ILE A 49 5.33 -1.34 13.72
N ARG A 50 5.66 -2.10 14.77
CA ARG A 50 4.83 -3.19 15.29
C ARG A 50 4.41 -2.99 16.75
N LYS A 51 5.01 -2.02 17.47
CA LYS A 51 4.62 -1.61 18.81
C LYS A 51 4.10 -0.19 18.78
N TYR A 52 2.98 0.00 19.42
CA TYR A 52 2.24 1.26 19.38
C TYR A 52 2.02 1.80 20.79
N ALA A 53 2.12 3.11 20.94
CA ALA A 53 1.72 3.80 22.13
C ALA A 53 0.20 3.70 22.35
N THR A 54 -0.23 3.87 23.59
CA THR A 54 -1.66 3.86 23.95
C THR A 54 -2.44 5.07 23.44
N ARG A 55 -1.76 6.03 22.80
CA ARG A 55 -2.37 7.20 22.21
C ARG A 55 -3.27 6.79 21.04
N GLU A 56 -4.51 7.29 21.07
CA GLU A 56 -5.46 7.08 19.97
C GLU A 56 -5.02 7.78 18.69
N VAL A 57 -5.48 7.25 17.57
CA VAL A 57 -5.43 7.92 16.26
C VAL A 57 -6.80 8.56 16.05
N GLU A 58 -6.86 9.88 16.15
CA GLU A 58 -8.10 10.64 16.08
C GLU A 58 -8.82 10.40 14.73
N ASN A 59 -10.15 10.37 14.76
CA ASN A 59 -10.95 10.12 13.55
C ASN A 59 -10.71 11.19 12.47
N GLU A 60 -10.61 12.45 12.86
CA GLU A 60 -10.36 13.57 11.95
C GLU A 60 -9.03 13.42 11.23
N LEU A 61 -7.98 12.99 11.94
CA LEU A 61 -6.67 12.70 11.34
C LEU A 61 -6.77 11.55 10.35
N LEU A 62 -7.38 10.43 10.77
CA LEU A 62 -7.53 9.25 9.91
C LEU A 62 -8.33 9.56 8.65
N HIS A 63 -9.47 10.25 8.78
CA HIS A 63 -10.31 10.60 7.64
C HIS A 63 -9.61 11.57 6.69
N ARG A 64 -8.86 12.56 7.22
CA ARG A 64 -8.05 13.46 6.39
C ARG A 64 -7.00 12.69 5.58
N LEU A 65 -6.25 11.79 6.23
CA LEU A 65 -5.23 11.00 5.56
C LEU A 65 -5.81 10.06 4.48
N LEU A 66 -6.95 9.43 4.76
CA LEU A 66 -7.67 8.61 3.78
C LEU A 66 -8.12 9.46 2.58
N ALA A 67 -8.70 10.65 2.83
CA ALA A 67 -9.15 11.55 1.76
C ALA A 67 -7.98 12.11 0.92
N GLU A 68 -6.86 12.46 1.55
CA GLU A 68 -5.65 12.89 0.84
C GLU A 68 -5.08 11.75 -0.03
N ALA A 69 -5.10 10.51 0.46
CA ALA A 69 -4.65 9.33 -0.26
C ALA A 69 -5.49 9.00 -1.50
N GLU A 70 -6.75 9.43 -1.58
CA GLU A 70 -7.60 9.28 -2.77
C GLU A 70 -7.03 9.95 -4.02
N ARG A 71 -6.01 10.82 -3.87
CA ARG A 71 -5.31 11.44 -5.01
C ARG A 71 -4.32 10.50 -5.70
N THR A 72 -4.20 9.26 -5.24
CA THR A 72 -3.41 8.22 -5.91
C THR A 72 -3.92 7.94 -7.33
N GLN A 73 -3.05 7.34 -8.16
CA GLN A 73 -3.44 6.89 -9.50
C GLN A 73 -4.41 5.70 -9.40
N THR A 74 -5.38 5.66 -10.32
CA THR A 74 -6.30 4.53 -10.43
C THR A 74 -6.61 4.22 -11.91
N MET A 75 -7.01 2.98 -12.18
CA MET A 75 -7.35 2.53 -13.53
C MET A 75 -8.61 3.24 -14.02
N GLY A 76 -8.46 4.04 -15.08
CA GLY A 76 -9.57 4.78 -15.71
C GLY A 76 -10.35 5.70 -14.76
N ASN A 77 -9.79 6.07 -13.63
CA ASN A 77 -10.44 6.82 -12.54
C ASN A 77 -11.72 6.14 -12.01
N LEU A 78 -11.80 4.81 -12.11
CA LEU A 78 -12.94 4.02 -11.60
C LEU A 78 -12.83 3.74 -10.10
N GLN A 79 -11.63 3.89 -9.53
CA GLN A 79 -11.34 3.77 -8.11
C GLN A 79 -11.85 2.42 -7.57
N PHE A 80 -11.35 1.32 -8.15
CA PHE A 80 -11.74 -0.06 -7.82
C PHE A 80 -11.18 -0.51 -6.46
N TYR A 81 -11.29 0.32 -5.44
CA TYR A 81 -10.83 0.01 -4.10
C TYR A 81 -11.85 0.43 -3.03
N SER A 82 -11.74 -0.23 -1.89
CA SER A 82 -12.38 0.16 -0.64
C SER A 82 -11.43 -0.09 0.52
N VAL A 83 -11.63 0.59 1.64
CA VAL A 83 -10.92 0.33 2.89
C VAL A 83 -11.90 0.09 4.02
N VAL A 84 -11.66 -0.98 4.80
CA VAL A 84 -12.40 -1.23 6.04
C VAL A 84 -11.52 -0.82 7.21
N VAL A 85 -12.05 0.07 8.05
CA VAL A 85 -11.40 0.57 9.27
C VAL A 85 -11.88 -0.27 10.45
N THR A 86 -10.98 -0.92 11.15
CA THR A 86 -11.28 -1.75 12.32
C THR A 86 -10.59 -1.15 13.55
N ARG A 87 -11.39 -0.76 14.56
CA ARG A 87 -10.94 -0.25 15.86
C ARG A 87 -11.40 -1.14 17.01
N ASP A 88 -12.56 -1.77 16.84
CA ASP A 88 -13.16 -2.61 17.85
C ASP A 88 -12.26 -3.80 18.21
N ASP A 89 -12.02 -4.00 19.49
CA ASP A 89 -11.07 -5.01 19.98
C ASP A 89 -11.55 -6.44 19.68
N GLU A 90 -12.87 -6.67 19.70
CA GLU A 90 -13.41 -7.99 19.34
C GLU A 90 -13.22 -8.28 17.86
N MET A 91 -13.46 -7.30 17.00
CA MET A 91 -13.21 -7.43 15.56
C MET A 91 -11.73 -7.67 15.27
N LYS A 92 -10.81 -6.97 15.96
CA LYS A 92 -9.36 -7.20 15.84
C LYS A 92 -8.99 -8.62 16.28
N ARG A 93 -9.54 -9.10 17.40
CA ARG A 93 -9.34 -10.49 17.85
C ARG A 93 -9.83 -11.52 16.82
N ARG A 94 -10.95 -11.26 16.18
CA ARG A 94 -11.49 -12.13 15.12
C ARG A 94 -10.66 -12.10 13.83
N LEU A 95 -10.01 -10.97 13.52
CA LEU A 95 -9.07 -10.84 12.40
C LEU A 95 -7.71 -11.49 12.66
N ALA A 96 -7.27 -11.55 13.92
CA ALA A 96 -5.94 -12.02 14.27
C ALA A 96 -5.57 -13.40 13.68
N PRO A 97 -6.45 -14.43 13.63
CA PRO A 97 -6.12 -15.71 13.01
C PRO A 97 -5.73 -15.60 11.52
N ALA A 98 -6.35 -14.71 10.76
CA ALA A 98 -5.99 -14.47 9.36
C ALA A 98 -4.56 -13.92 9.20
N HIS A 99 -4.02 -13.37 10.27
CA HIS A 99 -2.67 -12.81 10.32
C HIS A 99 -1.75 -13.60 11.27
N PHE A 100 -1.97 -14.90 11.40
CA PHE A 100 -1.17 -15.82 12.23
C PHE A 100 -1.05 -15.36 13.68
N CYS A 101 -2.08 -14.73 14.22
CA CYS A 101 -2.15 -14.18 15.58
C CYS A 101 -0.96 -13.25 15.92
N GLN A 102 -0.45 -12.51 14.96
CA GLN A 102 0.61 -11.54 15.18
C GLN A 102 0.13 -10.45 16.16
N PRO A 103 0.87 -10.16 17.26
CA PRO A 103 0.40 -9.29 18.34
C PRO A 103 -0.04 -7.90 17.88
N MET A 104 0.65 -7.30 16.91
CA MET A 104 0.32 -5.97 16.41
C MET A 104 -1.10 -5.86 15.82
N VAL A 105 -1.75 -6.97 15.45
CA VAL A 105 -3.13 -6.95 14.93
C VAL A 105 -4.13 -6.58 16.03
N THR A 106 -3.92 -7.09 17.24
CA THR A 106 -4.80 -6.81 18.39
C THR A 106 -4.35 -5.57 19.19
N GLU A 107 -3.06 -5.26 19.17
CA GLU A 107 -2.47 -4.16 19.95
C GLU A 107 -2.53 -2.80 19.26
N ALA A 108 -2.62 -2.77 17.92
CA ALA A 108 -2.69 -1.51 17.20
C ALA A 108 -3.99 -0.76 17.47
N PRO A 109 -3.95 0.58 17.60
CA PRO A 109 -5.15 1.41 17.71
C PRO A 109 -6.10 1.24 16.53
N VAL A 110 -5.57 1.01 15.33
CA VAL A 110 -6.34 0.88 14.09
C VAL A 110 -5.76 -0.22 13.22
N VAL A 111 -6.64 -1.02 12.63
CA VAL A 111 -6.34 -1.96 11.55
C VAL A 111 -7.09 -1.51 10.30
N LEU A 112 -6.40 -1.37 9.17
CA LEU A 112 -6.98 -0.97 7.89
C LEU A 112 -6.85 -2.13 6.91
N THR A 113 -7.97 -2.61 6.37
CA THR A 113 -7.99 -3.64 5.31
C THR A 113 -8.38 -2.99 3.99
N PHE A 114 -7.45 -2.98 3.06
CA PHE A 114 -7.63 -2.46 1.70
C PHE A 114 -8.08 -3.59 0.78
N CYS A 115 -9.15 -3.33 0.05
CA CYS A 115 -9.79 -4.33 -0.81
C CYS A 115 -9.80 -3.87 -2.27
N ALA A 116 -9.56 -4.80 -3.19
CA ALA A 116 -10.02 -4.66 -4.56
C ALA A 116 -11.56 -4.70 -4.54
N ASP A 117 -12.20 -3.65 -5.04
CA ASP A 117 -13.65 -3.47 -4.99
C ASP A 117 -14.18 -3.02 -6.36
N THR A 118 -14.71 -3.96 -7.12
CA THR A 118 -15.40 -3.67 -8.38
C THR A 118 -16.92 -3.62 -8.20
N ARG A 119 -17.41 -3.99 -7.00
CA ARG A 119 -18.85 -4.03 -6.69
C ARG A 119 -19.52 -2.67 -6.80
N ARG A 120 -18.90 -1.63 -6.24
CA ARG A 120 -19.46 -0.26 -6.27
C ARG A 120 -19.69 0.20 -7.71
N THR A 121 -18.69 0.02 -8.58
CA THR A 121 -18.75 0.41 -10.00
C THR A 121 -19.72 -0.47 -10.80
N THR A 122 -19.78 -1.78 -10.48
CA THR A 122 -20.78 -2.69 -11.06
C THR A 122 -22.20 -2.18 -10.73
N LYS A 123 -22.49 -1.90 -9.46
CA LYS A 123 -23.79 -1.35 -9.05
C LYS A 123 -24.10 0.02 -9.68
N TRP A 124 -23.09 0.87 -9.80
CA TRP A 124 -23.28 2.15 -10.50
C TRP A 124 -23.67 1.96 -11.95
N ALA A 125 -23.02 1.04 -12.67
CA ALA A 125 -23.36 0.71 -14.06
C ALA A 125 -24.78 0.14 -14.17
N GLU A 126 -25.14 -0.82 -13.33
CA GLU A 126 -26.49 -1.40 -13.28
C GLU A 126 -27.58 -0.35 -13.03
N CYS A 127 -27.34 0.59 -12.08
CA CYS A 127 -28.25 1.71 -11.83
C CYS A 127 -28.38 2.72 -12.99
N ARG A 128 -27.66 2.52 -14.09
CA ARG A 128 -27.67 3.35 -15.30
C ARG A 128 -28.00 2.55 -16.55
N ASP A 129 -28.58 1.36 -16.37
CA ASP A 129 -28.93 0.43 -17.45
C ASP A 129 -27.74 0.08 -18.36
N ALA A 130 -26.52 0.12 -17.80
CA ALA A 130 -25.30 -0.30 -18.47
C ALA A 130 -24.98 -1.76 -18.15
N ASN A 131 -24.21 -2.40 -19.02
CA ASN A 131 -23.81 -3.81 -18.87
C ASN A 131 -22.36 -3.88 -18.32
N PRO A 132 -22.14 -4.04 -17.00
CA PRO A 132 -20.81 -4.07 -16.41
C PRO A 132 -20.07 -5.37 -16.73
N GLY A 133 -18.78 -5.26 -17.09
CA GLY A 133 -17.88 -6.40 -17.32
C GLY A 133 -16.78 -6.51 -16.25
N PHE A 134 -17.11 -6.25 -14.97
CA PHE A 134 -16.11 -6.11 -13.89
C PHE A 134 -16.02 -7.33 -12.96
N SER A 135 -16.58 -8.47 -13.36
CA SER A 135 -16.58 -9.74 -12.62
C SER A 135 -15.61 -10.75 -13.26
N ASN A 136 -14.34 -10.39 -13.40
CA ASN A 136 -13.32 -11.25 -14.01
C ASN A 136 -11.94 -10.98 -13.40
N PHE A 137 -10.96 -11.82 -13.72
CA PHE A 137 -9.61 -11.74 -13.18
C PHE A 137 -8.90 -10.42 -13.53
N LEU A 138 -9.07 -9.90 -14.74
CA LEU A 138 -8.48 -8.60 -15.13
C LEU A 138 -9.00 -7.47 -14.24
N SER A 139 -10.29 -7.46 -13.95
CA SER A 139 -10.91 -6.46 -13.07
C SER A 139 -10.43 -6.60 -11.62
N PHE A 140 -10.21 -7.83 -11.14
CA PHE A 140 -9.55 -8.06 -9.86
C PHE A 140 -8.13 -7.46 -9.86
N MET A 141 -7.33 -7.72 -10.89
CA MET A 141 -5.96 -7.18 -10.98
C MET A 141 -5.94 -5.64 -10.99
N ASN A 142 -6.87 -5.02 -11.71
CA ASN A 142 -7.03 -3.57 -11.72
C ASN A 142 -7.38 -3.04 -10.31
N GLY A 143 -8.35 -3.68 -9.65
CA GLY A 143 -8.75 -3.32 -8.29
C GLY A 143 -7.64 -3.56 -7.25
N ALA A 144 -6.89 -4.65 -7.39
CA ALA A 144 -5.74 -4.92 -6.53
C ALA A 144 -4.64 -3.86 -6.69
N THR A 145 -4.36 -3.46 -7.93
CA THR A 145 -3.41 -2.38 -8.24
C THR A 145 -3.87 -1.06 -7.60
N ASP A 146 -5.12 -0.66 -7.81
CA ASP A 146 -5.68 0.55 -7.23
C ASP A 146 -5.60 0.53 -5.69
N ALA A 147 -6.00 -0.57 -5.07
CA ALA A 147 -5.98 -0.72 -3.61
C ALA A 147 -4.57 -0.67 -3.02
N LEU A 148 -3.57 -1.28 -3.68
CA LEU A 148 -2.17 -1.27 -3.24
C LEU A 148 -1.54 0.12 -3.40
N LEU A 149 -1.80 0.83 -4.49
CA LEU A 149 -1.37 2.21 -4.69
C LEU A 149 -1.97 3.14 -3.62
N TYR A 150 -3.27 2.97 -3.35
CA TYR A 150 -3.97 3.73 -2.31
C TYR A 150 -3.40 3.44 -0.92
N CYS A 151 -3.18 2.16 -0.58
CA CYS A 151 -2.56 1.75 0.67
C CYS A 151 -1.17 2.36 0.84
N GLN A 152 -0.30 2.30 -0.17
CA GLN A 152 1.05 2.86 -0.08
C GLN A 152 1.05 4.39 0.03
N THR A 153 0.16 5.07 -0.71
CA THR A 153 0.00 6.53 -0.60
C THR A 153 -0.44 6.91 0.80
N PHE A 154 -1.42 6.18 1.37
CA PHE A 154 -1.86 6.37 2.75
C PHE A 154 -0.72 6.16 3.76
N CYS A 155 0.06 5.08 3.63
CA CYS A 155 1.20 4.83 4.52
C CYS A 155 2.21 5.97 4.50
N ASN A 156 2.53 6.51 3.33
CA ASN A 156 3.45 7.63 3.20
C ASN A 156 2.93 8.88 3.92
N LEU A 157 1.65 9.20 3.74
CA LEU A 157 1.01 10.34 4.42
C LEU A 157 0.94 10.13 5.94
N ALA A 158 0.61 8.93 6.39
CA ALA A 158 0.56 8.60 7.82
C ALA A 158 1.94 8.71 8.49
N GLU A 159 3.00 8.23 7.82
CA GLU A 159 4.36 8.34 8.32
C GLU A 159 4.86 9.81 8.33
N GLU A 160 4.42 10.65 7.40
CA GLU A 160 4.70 12.09 7.42
C GLU A 160 4.07 12.82 8.63
N GLU A 161 2.93 12.33 9.11
CA GLU A 161 2.28 12.82 10.33
C GLU A 161 2.88 12.22 11.62
N GLY A 162 3.87 11.33 11.49
CA GLY A 162 4.53 10.67 12.61
C GLY A 162 3.85 9.39 13.09
N LEU A 163 2.85 8.89 12.38
CA LEU A 163 2.28 7.58 12.63
C LEU A 163 3.22 6.48 12.14
N GLY A 164 3.09 5.29 12.70
CA GLY A 164 3.79 4.09 12.27
C GLY A 164 2.84 3.08 11.66
N CYS A 165 3.32 2.38 10.63
CA CYS A 165 2.56 1.35 9.93
C CYS A 165 3.31 0.02 9.88
N CYS A 166 2.55 -1.10 9.94
CA CYS A 166 3.04 -2.42 9.59
C CYS A 166 2.15 -3.02 8.51
N PHE A 167 2.72 -3.27 7.32
CA PHE A 167 2.04 -3.99 6.25
C PHE A 167 2.05 -5.49 6.54
N LEU A 168 0.87 -6.11 6.49
CA LEU A 168 0.65 -7.54 6.75
C LEU A 168 0.51 -8.31 5.45
N GLY A 169 1.59 -8.92 4.97
CA GLY A 169 1.59 -9.77 3.77
C GLY A 169 0.68 -11.01 3.89
N THR A 170 0.32 -11.37 5.11
CA THR A 170 -0.58 -12.50 5.42
C THR A 170 -2.01 -12.32 4.92
N THR A 171 -2.41 -11.12 4.50
CA THR A 171 -3.75 -10.83 3.97
C THR A 171 -4.13 -11.76 2.82
N VAL A 172 -3.20 -12.01 1.91
CA VAL A 172 -3.44 -12.87 0.75
C VAL A 172 -3.28 -14.37 1.02
N TYR A 173 -2.84 -14.74 2.24
CA TYR A 173 -2.69 -16.14 2.64
C TYR A 173 -3.99 -16.73 3.22
N SER A 174 -4.80 -15.89 3.87
CA SER A 174 -6.06 -16.29 4.51
C SER A 174 -7.22 -15.33 4.16
N PRO A 175 -7.43 -15.00 2.88
CA PRO A 175 -8.39 -13.98 2.49
C PRO A 175 -9.83 -14.34 2.85
N GLN A 176 -10.21 -15.64 2.83
CA GLN A 176 -11.54 -16.06 3.18
C GLN A 176 -11.88 -15.72 4.64
N THR A 177 -10.97 -15.92 5.57
CA THR A 177 -11.19 -15.55 6.99
C THR A 177 -11.46 -14.04 7.13
N ILE A 178 -10.72 -13.20 6.41
CA ILE A 178 -10.93 -11.74 6.42
C ILE A 178 -12.31 -11.39 5.84
N ILE A 179 -12.70 -12.03 4.73
CA ILE A 179 -14.00 -11.83 4.09
C ILE A 179 -15.13 -12.17 5.07
N ASP A 180 -15.04 -13.30 5.75
CA ASP A 180 -16.06 -13.76 6.68
C ASP A 180 -16.17 -12.84 7.91
N VAL A 181 -15.03 -12.41 8.47
CA VAL A 181 -15.00 -11.51 9.63
C VAL A 181 -15.52 -10.13 9.28
N LEU A 182 -15.08 -9.56 8.16
CA LEU A 182 -15.47 -8.23 7.73
C LEU A 182 -16.76 -8.20 6.89
N GLN A 183 -17.39 -9.36 6.66
CA GLN A 183 -18.62 -9.50 5.87
C GLN A 183 -18.51 -8.88 4.47
N LEU A 184 -17.36 -9.12 3.81
CA LEU A 184 -17.12 -8.57 2.48
C LEU A 184 -18.05 -9.24 1.45
N PRO A 185 -18.82 -8.47 0.68
CA PRO A 185 -19.71 -9.03 -0.32
C PRO A 185 -18.96 -9.52 -1.57
N PRO A 186 -19.64 -10.27 -2.48
CA PRO A 186 -19.08 -10.59 -3.79
C PRO A 186 -18.51 -9.35 -4.52
N LEU A 187 -17.46 -9.54 -5.31
CA LEU A 187 -16.69 -8.52 -6.03
C LEU A 187 -15.90 -7.57 -5.12
N VAL A 188 -15.66 -7.97 -3.86
CA VAL A 188 -14.77 -7.28 -2.91
C VAL A 188 -13.78 -8.28 -2.35
N MET A 189 -12.48 -8.09 -2.60
CA MET A 189 -11.40 -9.01 -2.22
C MET A 189 -10.33 -8.28 -1.41
N PRO A 190 -9.98 -8.72 -0.17
CA PRO A 190 -8.92 -8.09 0.60
C PRO A 190 -7.56 -8.37 -0.07
N VAL A 191 -6.73 -7.34 -0.22
CA VAL A 191 -5.41 -7.42 -0.88
C VAL A 191 -4.27 -6.93 -0.01
N ALA A 192 -4.54 -6.04 0.94
CA ALA A 192 -3.57 -5.55 1.91
C ALA A 192 -4.23 -5.24 3.24
N THR A 193 -3.53 -5.52 4.32
CA THR A 193 -3.91 -5.05 5.66
C THR A 193 -2.72 -4.35 6.28
N ILE A 194 -2.96 -3.22 6.94
CA ILE A 194 -1.95 -2.55 7.75
C ILE A 194 -2.45 -2.35 9.16
N THR A 195 -1.53 -2.40 10.12
CA THR A 195 -1.75 -1.89 11.47
C THR A 195 -1.20 -0.46 11.54
N LEU A 196 -1.86 0.42 12.28
CA LEU A 196 -1.57 1.85 12.34
C LEU A 196 -1.67 2.36 13.77
N GLY A 197 -0.72 3.19 14.18
CA GLY A 197 -0.73 3.86 15.48
C GLY A 197 0.47 4.77 15.66
N TRP A 198 0.54 5.43 16.81
CA TRP A 198 1.72 6.20 17.20
C TRP A 198 2.83 5.23 17.62
N PRO A 199 4.07 5.37 17.06
CA PRO A 199 5.15 4.44 17.36
C PRO A 199 5.55 4.44 18.85
N ASP A 200 5.76 3.25 19.42
CA ASP A 200 6.39 3.03 20.74
C ASP A 200 7.71 2.25 20.60
N GLU A 201 8.30 2.28 19.41
CA GLU A 201 9.59 1.67 19.11
C GLU A 201 10.31 2.45 18.00
N THR A 202 11.61 2.26 17.93
CA THR A 202 12.44 2.79 16.84
C THR A 202 13.33 1.65 16.33
N PRO A 203 12.81 0.73 15.53
CA PRO A 203 13.61 -0.38 15.00
C PRO A 203 14.67 0.15 14.01
N ASP A 204 15.71 -0.65 13.78
CA ASP A 204 16.72 -0.34 12.77
C ASP A 204 16.15 -0.29 11.36
N LEU A 205 16.84 0.40 10.45
CA LEU A 205 16.49 0.39 9.05
C LEU A 205 16.77 -0.99 8.45
N THR A 206 15.79 -1.53 7.76
CA THR A 206 15.95 -2.78 7.02
C THR A 206 16.76 -2.51 5.75
N GLU A 207 17.70 -3.37 5.47
CA GLU A 207 18.53 -3.34 4.26
C GLU A 207 17.68 -3.40 2.98
N ARG A 208 18.26 -2.97 1.88
CA ARG A 208 17.71 -3.11 0.53
C ARG A 208 18.80 -3.67 -0.38
N LEU A 209 18.37 -4.46 -1.36
CA LEU A 209 19.27 -4.85 -2.43
C LEU A 209 19.75 -3.59 -3.18
N PRO A 210 20.95 -3.63 -3.78
CA PRO A 210 21.44 -2.52 -4.59
C PRO A 210 20.48 -2.27 -5.78
N LEU A 211 20.39 -1.02 -6.24
CA LEU A 211 19.47 -0.64 -7.31
C LEU A 211 19.63 -1.51 -8.57
N GLU A 212 20.85 -1.88 -8.90
CA GLU A 212 21.21 -2.77 -10.04
C GLU A 212 20.53 -4.16 -9.96
N ALA A 213 20.13 -4.61 -8.78
CA ALA A 213 19.43 -5.88 -8.61
C ALA A 213 17.95 -5.84 -9.02
N VAL A 214 17.39 -4.64 -9.22
CA VAL A 214 15.96 -4.46 -9.52
C VAL A 214 15.71 -3.54 -10.71
N MET A 215 16.74 -2.88 -11.23
CA MET A 215 16.65 -1.97 -12.37
C MET A 215 17.32 -2.59 -13.59
N HIS A 216 16.58 -2.64 -14.69
CA HIS A 216 17.07 -3.07 -15.99
C HIS A 216 16.83 -1.93 -16.99
N GLU A 217 17.83 -1.64 -17.81
CA GLU A 217 17.72 -0.64 -18.87
C GLU A 217 17.29 -1.32 -20.18
N GLU A 218 16.31 -0.71 -20.86
CA GLU A 218 15.74 -1.12 -22.14
C GLU A 218 15.08 -2.52 -22.12
N VAL A 219 15.79 -3.55 -21.66
CA VAL A 219 15.30 -4.94 -21.64
C VAL A 219 15.67 -5.62 -20.32
N TYR A 220 14.96 -6.68 -19.98
CA TYR A 220 15.30 -7.50 -18.82
C TYR A 220 16.58 -8.26 -19.06
N HIS A 221 17.52 -8.16 -18.12
CA HIS A 221 18.77 -8.93 -18.10
C HIS A 221 18.72 -9.98 -17.00
N ASP A 222 18.96 -11.24 -17.36
CA ASP A 222 18.93 -12.33 -16.39
C ASP A 222 20.17 -12.33 -15.48
N TYR A 223 20.05 -12.98 -14.35
CA TYR A 223 21.05 -12.97 -13.28
C TYR A 223 22.04 -14.13 -13.45
N THR A 224 23.34 -13.81 -13.52
CA THR A 224 24.39 -14.81 -13.39
C THR A 224 24.65 -15.13 -11.91
N PRO A 225 25.24 -16.32 -11.59
CA PRO A 225 25.62 -16.63 -10.21
C PRO A 225 26.52 -15.57 -9.55
N GLN A 226 27.40 -14.95 -10.33
CA GLN A 226 28.30 -13.88 -9.86
C GLN A 226 27.51 -12.61 -9.46
N LEU A 227 26.51 -12.24 -10.25
CA LEU A 227 25.63 -11.10 -9.93
C LEU A 227 24.81 -11.40 -8.68
N ILE A 228 24.21 -12.57 -8.57
CA ILE A 228 23.45 -12.98 -7.38
C ILE A 228 24.33 -12.92 -6.12
N ASN A 229 25.51 -13.50 -6.14
CA ASN A 229 26.42 -13.45 -5.01
C ASN A 229 26.73 -12.00 -4.59
N ARG A 230 27.03 -11.11 -5.55
CA ARG A 230 27.30 -9.70 -5.29
C ARG A 230 26.09 -8.96 -4.68
N PHE A 231 24.88 -9.20 -5.22
CA PHE A 231 23.69 -8.49 -4.77
C PHE A 231 23.22 -8.90 -3.38
N TYR A 232 23.50 -10.12 -2.96
CA TYR A 232 23.07 -10.65 -1.66
C TYR A 232 24.18 -10.63 -0.60
N GLU A 233 25.43 -10.31 -0.94
CA GLU A 233 26.59 -10.35 -0.05
C GLU A 233 26.36 -9.53 1.23
N GLU A 234 25.92 -8.26 1.10
CA GLU A 234 25.61 -7.39 2.24
C GLU A 234 24.54 -8.03 3.13
N LYS A 235 23.40 -8.42 2.54
CA LYS A 235 22.28 -9.04 3.25
C LYS A 235 22.69 -10.29 4.01
N GLU A 236 23.43 -11.19 3.38
CA GLU A 236 23.89 -12.44 4.00
C GLU A 236 24.95 -12.23 5.07
N SER A 237 25.70 -11.12 4.99
CA SER A 237 26.74 -10.77 5.95
C SER A 237 26.22 -10.19 7.26
N LEU A 238 24.97 -9.69 7.28
CA LEU A 238 24.37 -9.07 8.47
C LEU A 238 24.34 -10.03 9.66
N PRO A 239 24.71 -9.57 10.88
CA PRO A 239 24.74 -10.42 12.07
C PRO A 239 23.40 -11.10 12.38
N GLU A 240 22.28 -10.37 12.22
CA GLU A 240 20.95 -10.93 12.42
C GLU A 240 20.63 -12.05 11.43
N ASN A 241 21.04 -11.91 10.17
CA ASN A 241 20.80 -12.91 9.14
C ASN A 241 21.67 -14.15 9.33
N ARG A 242 22.93 -13.98 9.75
CA ARG A 242 23.80 -15.12 10.16
C ARG A 242 23.20 -15.85 11.35
N ARG A 243 22.70 -15.12 12.34
CA ARG A 243 22.02 -15.73 13.50
C ARG A 243 20.76 -16.49 13.06
N PHE A 244 20.00 -16.00 12.08
CA PHE A 244 18.85 -16.76 11.54
C PHE A 244 19.28 -18.08 10.91
N VAL A 245 20.40 -18.12 10.20
CA VAL A 245 20.95 -19.37 9.65
C VAL A 245 21.26 -20.34 10.77
N GLU A 246 21.96 -19.90 11.83
CA GLU A 246 22.36 -20.72 12.98
C GLU A 246 21.16 -21.30 13.73
N ILE A 247 20.20 -20.47 14.16
CA ILE A 247 19.06 -20.93 14.96
C ILE A 247 18.11 -21.86 14.20
N ASN A 248 18.11 -21.80 12.87
CA ASN A 248 17.33 -22.70 12.02
C ASN A 248 18.11 -23.93 11.55
N ASN A 249 19.36 -24.11 11.98
CA ASN A 249 20.26 -25.21 11.57
C ASN A 249 20.35 -25.32 10.02
N LYS A 250 20.49 -24.19 9.34
CA LYS A 250 20.66 -24.12 7.88
C LYS A 250 22.09 -23.72 7.52
N GLN A 251 22.44 -23.89 6.25
CA GLN A 251 23.77 -23.53 5.75
C GLN A 251 23.79 -22.12 5.14
N THR A 252 22.65 -21.67 4.63
CA THR A 252 22.52 -20.38 3.92
C THR A 252 21.24 -19.66 4.36
N LEU A 253 21.23 -18.34 4.20
CA LEU A 253 20.04 -17.52 4.46
C LEU A 253 18.91 -17.90 3.48
N ALA A 254 19.23 -18.22 2.23
CA ALA A 254 18.25 -18.67 1.24
C ALA A 254 17.47 -19.89 1.74
N GLN A 255 18.17 -20.89 2.34
CA GLN A 255 17.52 -22.06 2.92
C GLN A 255 16.57 -21.70 4.10
N VAL A 256 16.90 -20.69 4.89
CA VAL A 256 15.98 -20.24 5.94
C VAL A 256 14.67 -19.72 5.34
N PHE A 257 14.74 -19.00 4.22
CA PHE A 257 13.55 -18.51 3.52
C PHE A 257 12.76 -19.63 2.85
N THR A 258 13.42 -20.57 2.16
CA THR A 258 12.74 -21.60 1.36
C THR A 258 12.28 -22.82 2.14
N ASP A 259 12.96 -23.14 3.23
CA ASP A 259 12.68 -24.39 3.96
C ASP A 259 11.95 -24.14 5.29
N CYS A 260 11.97 -22.88 5.81
CA CYS A 260 11.41 -22.59 7.14
C CYS A 260 10.29 -21.52 7.09
N ARG A 261 10.41 -20.49 6.25
CA ARG A 261 9.50 -19.35 6.27
C ARG A 261 8.47 -19.34 5.13
N TYR A 262 8.92 -19.64 3.94
CA TYR A 262 8.12 -19.60 2.71
C TYR A 262 8.33 -20.91 1.96
N THR A 263 7.91 -22.01 2.59
CA THR A 263 8.12 -23.32 1.99
C THR A 263 7.35 -23.47 0.68
N LYS A 264 7.86 -24.30 -0.22
CA LYS A 264 7.19 -24.55 -1.49
C LYS A 264 5.76 -25.04 -1.28
N SER A 265 5.55 -25.98 -0.34
CA SER A 265 4.24 -26.54 -0.04
C SER A 265 3.27 -25.48 0.48
N ASP A 266 3.73 -24.60 1.39
CA ASP A 266 2.86 -23.54 1.93
C ASP A 266 2.49 -22.53 0.86
N ASN A 267 3.46 -22.13 0.02
CA ASN A 267 3.18 -21.20 -1.10
C ASN A 267 2.19 -21.80 -2.11
N GLU A 268 2.34 -23.09 -2.46
CA GLU A 268 1.41 -23.77 -3.36
C GLU A 268 0.00 -23.86 -2.73
N GLN A 269 -0.10 -24.22 -1.46
CA GLN A 269 -1.38 -24.31 -0.76
C GLN A 269 -2.06 -22.93 -0.63
N MET A 270 -1.32 -21.89 -0.26
CA MET A 270 -1.84 -20.53 -0.15
C MET A 270 -2.30 -20.00 -1.51
N SER A 271 -1.58 -20.34 -2.60
CA SER A 271 -1.98 -20.00 -3.96
C SER A 271 -3.32 -20.65 -4.33
N VAL A 272 -3.53 -21.92 -4.00
CA VAL A 272 -4.82 -22.60 -4.22
C VAL A 272 -5.93 -21.90 -3.42
N THR A 273 -5.70 -21.63 -2.15
CA THR A 273 -6.66 -20.91 -1.28
C THR A 273 -7.05 -19.55 -1.86
N MET A 274 -6.09 -18.81 -2.37
CA MET A 274 -6.31 -17.50 -3.01
C MET A 274 -7.19 -17.63 -4.26
N LEU A 275 -6.89 -18.60 -5.14
CA LEU A 275 -7.67 -18.84 -6.37
C LEU A 275 -9.11 -19.28 -6.06
N GLU A 276 -9.29 -20.16 -5.08
CA GLU A 276 -10.64 -20.59 -4.64
C GLU A 276 -11.43 -19.41 -4.06
N THR A 277 -10.78 -18.55 -3.30
CA THR A 277 -11.43 -17.36 -2.75
C THR A 277 -11.81 -16.36 -3.86
N LEU A 278 -10.96 -16.17 -4.87
CA LEU A 278 -11.29 -15.35 -6.04
C LEU A 278 -12.51 -15.89 -6.81
N ARG A 279 -12.64 -17.23 -6.94
CA ARG A 279 -13.84 -17.84 -7.53
C ARG A 279 -15.09 -17.55 -6.70
N LYS A 280 -15.03 -17.75 -5.38
CA LYS A 280 -16.15 -17.45 -4.48
C LYS A 280 -16.56 -15.99 -4.52
N GLN A 281 -15.60 -15.08 -4.72
CA GLN A 281 -15.85 -13.65 -4.84
C GLN A 281 -16.31 -13.22 -6.25
N GLY A 282 -16.36 -14.13 -7.22
CA GLY A 282 -16.87 -13.86 -8.57
C GLY A 282 -15.86 -13.20 -9.50
N PHE A 283 -14.56 -13.36 -9.25
CA PHE A 283 -13.48 -12.87 -10.11
C PHE A 283 -12.87 -13.93 -11.01
N LEU A 284 -13.20 -15.20 -10.78
CA LEU A 284 -12.79 -16.35 -11.59
C LEU A 284 -14.01 -17.24 -11.85
N ASP A 285 -14.06 -17.81 -13.06
CA ASP A 285 -15.05 -18.84 -13.44
C ASP A 285 -14.76 -20.17 -12.73
#